data_8ba4dbd2d0caaa143d9cf7c62261b5bc
#
_entry.id   8ba4dbd2d0caaa143d9cf7c62261b5bc
#
_cell.length_a   1.000
_cell.length_b   1.000
_cell.length_c   1.000
_cell.angle_alpha   90.00
_cell.angle_beta   90.00
_cell.angle_gamma   90.00
#
_symmetry.space_group_name_H-M   'P 1'
#
loop_
_entity.id
_entity.type
_entity.pdbx_description
1 polymer ?
#
loop_
_entity_poly.entity_id
_entity_poly.type
_entity_poly.pdbx_seq_one_letter_code
_entity_poly.pdbx_strand_id
1 'polypeptide(L)'
;MNKQWNWKTVLQHEQAIVWTQIVLGCIIGGAAYPLFLTPCNIAPGGLTGVGMILNYLFQFPIGTTALVLNIPLFIMGYRSMGHVFVIRSLVATVLFSLAIDILKLQPLTSDPMLGAIFGGALMGVGLGLILRGGATTGGTDMLAKMVHQKMPFISTGMFLMIIDCVVVIFAAVCIGTTEALFALVCIFINGKVIDMVMLGLSKNKACFVMSDKWAEISHQVLHDMDRGATQLSARGAYSGKERPVLLCVLPPQEVARFKEIVRKEDDRAFMFITEAHEALGEGFDRLAEKD
;
A
#
# COMPACT_ATOMS: atom_id res chain seq x y z
N MET A 1 -21.43 29.97 21.69
CA MET A 1 -21.80 28.60 22.11
C MET A 1 -20.56 27.74 22.03
N ASN A 2 -19.88 27.52 23.18
CA ASN A 2 -18.66 26.68 23.25
C ASN A 2 -19.05 25.21 23.09
N LYS A 3 -18.80 24.64 21.96
CA LYS A 3 -18.82 23.19 21.77
C LYS A 3 -17.55 22.64 22.45
N GLN A 4 -17.64 22.19 23.69
CA GLN A 4 -16.57 21.43 24.32
C GLN A 4 -16.35 20.17 23.49
N TRP A 5 -15.26 20.14 22.74
CA TRP A 5 -14.80 18.95 22.01
C TRP A 5 -14.43 17.88 23.04
N ASN A 6 -15.17 16.79 23.04
CA ASN A 6 -14.92 15.67 23.93
C ASN A 6 -13.84 14.77 23.30
N TRP A 7 -12.57 15.07 23.60
CA TRP A 7 -11.40 14.35 23.08
C TRP A 7 -11.48 12.83 23.29
N LYS A 8 -12.11 12.38 24.37
CA LYS A 8 -12.31 10.95 24.62
C LYS A 8 -13.18 10.27 23.55
N THR A 9 -14.20 10.97 23.07
CA THR A 9 -15.11 10.45 22.03
C THR A 9 -14.41 10.39 20.66
N VAL A 10 -13.53 11.35 20.35
CA VAL A 10 -12.76 11.39 19.11
C VAL A 10 -11.74 10.26 19.08
N LEU A 11 -10.95 10.08 20.15
CA LEU A 11 -9.97 8.99 20.28
C LEU A 11 -10.64 7.60 20.25
N GLN A 12 -11.82 7.45 20.84
CA GLN A 12 -12.58 6.19 20.78
C GLN A 12 -13.07 5.89 19.36
N HIS A 13 -13.49 6.91 18.62
CA HIS A 13 -13.95 6.76 17.25
C HIS A 13 -12.79 6.38 16.29
N GLU A 14 -11.63 7.00 16.45
CA GLU A 14 -10.43 6.65 15.67
C GLU A 14 -9.95 5.21 15.94
N GLN A 15 -9.92 4.82 17.22
CA GLN A 15 -9.58 3.44 17.56
C GLN A 15 -10.60 2.43 17.02
N ALA A 16 -11.88 2.76 17.03
CA ALA A 16 -12.92 1.89 16.46
C ALA A 16 -12.71 1.70 14.94
N ILE A 17 -12.37 2.75 14.20
CA ILE A 17 -12.06 2.68 12.77
C ILE A 17 -10.86 1.76 12.52
N VAL A 18 -9.78 1.94 13.29
CA VAL A 18 -8.57 1.12 13.19
C VAL A 18 -8.88 -0.37 13.38
N TRP A 19 -9.60 -0.72 14.45
CA TRP A 19 -9.97 -2.11 14.71
C TRP A 19 -10.92 -2.68 13.67
N THR A 20 -11.85 -1.87 13.17
CA THR A 20 -12.76 -2.27 12.06
C THR A 20 -11.97 -2.59 10.80
N GLN A 21 -10.98 -1.76 10.43
CA GLN A 21 -10.10 -2.01 9.29
C GLN A 21 -9.32 -3.32 9.46
N ILE A 22 -8.76 -3.56 10.64
CA ILE A 22 -8.02 -4.79 10.94
C ILE A 22 -8.92 -6.02 10.80
N VAL A 23 -10.10 -6.00 11.42
CA VAL A 23 -11.03 -7.15 11.40
C VAL A 23 -11.54 -7.43 9.99
N LEU A 24 -12.01 -6.39 9.28
CA LEU A 24 -12.44 -6.52 7.88
C LEU A 24 -11.31 -7.02 6.98
N GLY A 25 -10.11 -6.46 7.18
CA GLY A 25 -8.92 -6.89 6.44
C GLY A 25 -8.59 -8.37 6.65
N CYS A 26 -8.68 -8.86 7.89
CA CYS A 26 -8.47 -10.28 8.21
C CYS A 26 -9.51 -11.19 7.55
N ILE A 27 -10.78 -10.80 7.54
CA ILE A 27 -11.86 -11.59 6.93
C ILE A 27 -11.69 -11.60 5.41
N ILE A 28 -11.51 -10.43 4.79
CA ILE A 28 -11.38 -10.30 3.33
C ILE A 28 -10.13 -11.05 2.83
N GLY A 29 -8.97 -10.79 3.43
CA GLY A 29 -7.72 -11.43 3.03
C GLY A 29 -7.70 -12.94 3.33
N GLY A 30 -8.29 -13.36 4.46
CA GLY A 30 -8.44 -14.78 4.81
C GLY A 30 -9.35 -15.53 3.83
N ALA A 31 -10.42 -14.88 3.35
CA ALA A 31 -11.34 -15.46 2.36
C ALA A 31 -10.66 -15.70 0.99
N ALA A 32 -9.59 -15.00 0.65
CA ALA A 32 -8.86 -15.22 -0.58
C ALA A 32 -8.31 -16.67 -0.70
N TYR A 33 -7.98 -17.29 0.44
CA TYR A 33 -7.43 -18.65 0.47
C TYR A 33 -8.43 -19.70 -0.01
N PRO A 34 -9.56 -19.93 0.68
CA PRO A 34 -10.52 -20.95 0.23
C PRO A 34 -11.17 -20.63 -1.12
N LEU A 35 -11.35 -19.35 -1.47
CA LEU A 35 -12.01 -18.95 -2.71
C LEU A 35 -11.13 -19.12 -3.94
N PHE A 36 -9.82 -18.86 -3.83
CA PHE A 36 -8.93 -18.70 -4.99
C PHE A 36 -7.59 -19.43 -4.84
N LEU A 37 -6.86 -19.22 -3.73
CA LEU A 37 -5.46 -19.62 -3.62
C LEU A 37 -5.30 -21.11 -3.38
N THR A 38 -6.04 -21.66 -2.40
CA THR A 38 -5.95 -23.07 -2.00
C THR A 38 -6.38 -24.02 -3.12
N PRO A 39 -7.51 -23.77 -3.84
CA PRO A 39 -7.93 -24.64 -4.93
C PRO A 39 -6.94 -24.70 -6.09
N CYS A 40 -6.17 -23.64 -6.28
CA CYS A 40 -5.19 -23.51 -7.35
C CYS A 40 -3.75 -23.83 -6.88
N ASN A 41 -3.54 -24.20 -5.63
CA ASN A 41 -2.22 -24.46 -5.01
C ASN A 41 -1.22 -23.29 -5.16
N ILE A 42 -1.71 -22.05 -5.12
CA ILE A 42 -0.91 -20.84 -5.29
C ILE A 42 -0.37 -20.41 -3.93
N ALA A 43 0.95 -20.41 -3.76
CA ALA A 43 1.64 -19.94 -2.55
C ALA A 43 1.90 -18.43 -2.66
N PRO A 44 1.17 -17.55 -1.92
CA PRO A 44 1.20 -16.10 -2.13
C PRO A 44 2.42 -15.39 -1.54
N GLY A 45 3.49 -16.11 -1.24
CA GLY A 45 4.69 -15.58 -0.57
C GLY A 45 4.59 -15.57 0.95
N GLY A 46 5.66 -15.08 1.60
CA GLY A 46 5.73 -14.95 3.05
C GLY A 46 5.57 -16.27 3.83
N LEU A 47 5.26 -16.15 5.12
CA LEU A 47 5.04 -17.35 5.99
C LEU A 47 3.72 -18.06 5.64
N THR A 48 2.73 -17.38 5.13
CA THR A 48 1.49 -18.01 4.65
C THR A 48 1.73 -18.81 3.38
N GLY A 49 2.69 -18.38 2.53
CA GLY A 49 3.17 -19.17 1.39
C GLY A 49 3.86 -20.45 1.82
N VAL A 50 4.69 -20.38 2.87
CA VAL A 50 5.26 -21.61 3.51
C VAL A 50 4.14 -22.48 4.05
N GLY A 51 3.13 -21.90 4.71
CA GLY A 51 1.95 -22.63 5.17
C GLY A 51 1.21 -23.34 4.03
N MET A 52 1.10 -22.73 2.85
CA MET A 52 0.51 -23.34 1.66
C MET A 52 1.32 -24.54 1.17
N ILE A 53 2.65 -24.43 1.10
CA ILE A 53 3.53 -25.54 0.71
C ILE A 53 3.38 -26.71 1.70
N LEU A 54 3.37 -26.43 2.99
CA LEU A 54 3.18 -27.46 4.03
C LEU A 54 1.77 -28.07 3.99
N ASN A 55 0.75 -27.28 3.65
CA ASN A 55 -0.59 -27.79 3.41
C ASN A 55 -0.62 -28.76 2.22
N TYR A 56 0.04 -28.41 1.12
CA TYR A 56 0.10 -29.28 -0.05
C TYR A 56 0.79 -30.61 0.24
N LEU A 57 1.91 -30.58 0.99
CA LEU A 57 2.70 -31.77 1.27
C LEU A 57 2.12 -32.65 2.40
N PHE A 58 1.60 -32.01 3.47
CA PHE A 58 1.25 -32.69 4.73
C PHE A 58 -0.19 -32.47 5.17
N GLN A 59 -0.99 -31.72 4.41
CA GLN A 59 -2.37 -31.35 4.73
C GLN A 59 -2.52 -30.59 6.06
N PHE A 60 -1.47 -29.87 6.49
CA PHE A 60 -1.54 -29.03 7.68
C PHE A 60 -2.42 -27.79 7.40
N PRO A 61 -3.21 -27.31 8.38
CA PRO A 61 -3.99 -26.09 8.23
C PRO A 61 -3.07 -24.89 7.95
N ILE A 62 -3.38 -24.10 6.91
CA ILE A 62 -2.51 -23.03 6.41
C ILE A 62 -2.35 -21.93 7.46
N GLY A 63 -3.48 -21.49 8.03
CA GLY A 63 -3.49 -20.41 9.02
C GLY A 63 -2.79 -20.81 10.32
N THR A 64 -3.09 -21.99 10.83
CA THR A 64 -2.43 -22.53 12.05
C THR A 64 -0.93 -22.65 11.83
N THR A 65 -0.49 -23.17 10.69
CA THR A 65 0.94 -23.30 10.35
C THR A 65 1.61 -21.93 10.32
N ALA A 66 1.00 -20.96 9.63
CA ALA A 66 1.52 -19.59 9.59
C ALA A 66 1.58 -18.96 10.98
N LEU A 67 0.58 -19.20 11.84
CA LEU A 67 0.55 -18.69 13.21
C LEU A 67 1.72 -19.25 14.04
N VAL A 68 1.97 -20.55 13.99
CA VAL A 68 3.08 -21.20 14.70
C VAL A 68 4.42 -20.66 14.24
N LEU A 69 4.62 -20.51 12.93
CA LEU A 69 5.84 -19.94 12.35
C LEU A 69 6.05 -18.46 12.74
N ASN A 70 4.98 -17.76 13.08
CA ASN A 70 5.03 -16.38 13.54
C ASN A 70 5.46 -16.22 15.00
N ILE A 71 5.32 -17.23 15.86
CA ILE A 71 5.64 -17.15 17.29
C ILE A 71 7.06 -16.61 17.54
N PRO A 72 8.13 -17.20 16.95
CA PRO A 72 9.49 -16.70 17.18
C PRO A 72 9.66 -15.24 16.71
N LEU A 73 8.98 -14.84 15.64
CA LEU A 73 9.06 -13.48 15.11
C LEU A 73 8.41 -12.46 16.05
N PHE A 74 7.28 -12.79 16.65
CA PHE A 74 6.65 -11.94 17.66
C PHE A 74 7.52 -11.80 18.92
N ILE A 75 8.18 -12.85 19.37
CA ILE A 75 9.11 -12.79 20.51
C ILE A 75 10.28 -11.85 20.20
N MET A 76 10.84 -11.94 19.00
CA MET A 76 11.93 -11.06 18.56
C MET A 76 11.45 -9.62 18.33
N GLY A 77 10.28 -9.45 17.72
CA GLY A 77 9.69 -8.13 17.38
C GLY A 77 9.23 -7.35 18.60
N TYR A 78 8.88 -8.01 19.70
CA TYR A 78 8.38 -7.36 20.90
C TYR A 78 9.35 -6.34 21.50
N ARG A 79 10.66 -6.56 21.35
CA ARG A 79 11.70 -5.66 21.88
C ARG A 79 12.08 -4.53 20.93
N SER A 80 11.80 -4.66 19.64
CA SER A 80 12.22 -3.70 18.62
C SER A 80 11.10 -2.79 18.14
N MET A 81 9.85 -3.19 18.32
CA MET A 81 8.68 -2.47 17.84
C MET A 81 7.80 -2.03 19.00
N GLY A 82 7.17 -0.86 18.93
CA GLY A 82 6.31 -0.34 20.00
C GLY A 82 5.18 -1.30 20.37
N HIS A 83 4.82 -1.34 21.67
CA HIS A 83 3.83 -2.27 22.22
C HIS A 83 2.47 -2.26 21.50
N VAL A 84 1.99 -1.08 21.09
CA VAL A 84 0.71 -0.94 20.39
C VAL A 84 0.72 -1.66 19.05
N PHE A 85 1.80 -1.49 18.26
CA PHE A 85 1.97 -2.17 16.98
C PHE A 85 2.02 -3.69 17.16
N VAL A 86 2.77 -4.18 18.13
CA VAL A 86 2.91 -5.63 18.38
C VAL A 86 1.58 -6.26 18.81
N ILE A 87 0.82 -5.60 19.70
CA ILE A 87 -0.48 -6.10 20.15
C ILE A 87 -1.47 -6.14 18.99
N ARG A 88 -1.58 -5.05 18.20
CA ARG A 88 -2.45 -5.01 17.01
C ARG A 88 -2.07 -6.08 16.00
N SER A 89 -0.78 -6.26 15.75
CA SER A 89 -0.27 -7.26 14.81
C SER A 89 -0.50 -8.68 15.31
N LEU A 90 -0.34 -8.95 16.60
CA LEU A 90 -0.64 -10.25 17.18
C LEU A 90 -2.12 -10.61 17.01
N VAL A 91 -3.02 -9.69 17.34
CA VAL A 91 -4.46 -9.88 17.16
C VAL A 91 -4.81 -10.07 15.68
N ALA A 92 -4.23 -9.25 14.80
CA ALA A 92 -4.43 -9.39 13.36
C ALA A 92 -3.95 -10.75 12.84
N THR A 93 -2.77 -11.21 13.26
CA THR A 93 -2.22 -12.52 12.87
C THR A 93 -3.13 -13.66 13.32
N VAL A 94 -3.60 -13.64 14.56
CA VAL A 94 -4.53 -14.66 15.07
C VAL A 94 -5.84 -14.65 14.29
N LEU A 95 -6.45 -13.48 14.12
CA LEU A 95 -7.71 -13.36 13.37
C LEU A 95 -7.56 -13.78 11.90
N PHE A 96 -6.47 -13.37 11.25
CA PHE A 96 -6.19 -13.74 9.86
C PHE A 96 -5.98 -15.25 9.70
N SER A 97 -5.19 -15.86 10.58
CA SER A 97 -4.96 -17.31 10.60
C SER A 97 -6.26 -18.09 10.83
N LEU A 98 -7.08 -17.64 11.78
CA LEU A 98 -8.40 -18.23 12.00
C LEU A 98 -9.33 -18.04 10.79
N ALA A 99 -9.30 -16.89 10.15
CA ALA A 99 -10.11 -16.64 8.96
C ALA A 99 -9.73 -17.60 7.82
N ILE A 100 -8.44 -17.86 7.59
CA ILE A 100 -7.96 -18.81 6.59
C ILE A 100 -8.49 -20.24 6.88
N ASP A 101 -8.41 -20.71 8.13
CA ASP A 101 -8.71 -22.09 8.47
C ASP A 101 -10.20 -22.34 8.70
N ILE A 102 -10.96 -21.35 9.19
CA ILE A 102 -12.39 -21.51 9.56
C ILE A 102 -13.31 -21.20 8.39
N LEU A 103 -12.95 -20.25 7.50
CA LEU A 103 -13.78 -19.89 6.36
C LEU A 103 -13.81 -21.02 5.32
N LYS A 104 -14.76 -21.93 5.46
CA LYS A 104 -15.00 -23.01 4.50
C LYS A 104 -15.90 -22.53 3.37
N LEU A 105 -15.36 -21.67 2.50
CA LEU A 105 -16.06 -21.15 1.34
C LEU A 105 -15.84 -22.09 0.14
N GLN A 106 -16.86 -22.20 -0.73
CA GLN A 106 -16.70 -22.95 -1.96
C GLN A 106 -15.77 -22.20 -2.92
N PRO A 107 -14.84 -22.90 -3.59
CA PRO A 107 -13.98 -22.30 -4.61
C PRO A 107 -14.79 -21.60 -5.69
N LEU A 108 -14.43 -20.37 -6.03
CA LEU A 108 -15.08 -19.63 -7.13
C LEU A 108 -14.49 -20.01 -8.49
N THR A 109 -13.27 -20.49 -8.51
CA THR A 109 -12.60 -20.93 -9.73
C THR A 109 -11.53 -21.99 -9.41
N SER A 110 -11.27 -22.84 -10.39
CA SER A 110 -10.15 -23.77 -10.41
C SER A 110 -9.12 -23.39 -11.48
N ASP A 111 -9.34 -22.27 -12.18
CA ASP A 111 -8.39 -21.73 -13.15
C ASP A 111 -7.26 -21.01 -12.40
N PRO A 112 -5.99 -21.46 -12.56
CA PRO A 112 -4.87 -20.88 -11.82
C PRO A 112 -4.60 -19.41 -12.14
N MET A 113 -4.89 -18.94 -13.37
CA MET A 113 -4.72 -17.56 -13.76
C MET A 113 -5.73 -16.65 -13.04
N LEU A 114 -7.01 -17.05 -13.05
CA LEU A 114 -8.05 -16.34 -12.31
C LEU A 114 -7.79 -16.41 -10.82
N GLY A 115 -7.35 -17.55 -10.30
CA GLY A 115 -6.93 -17.74 -8.90
C GLY A 115 -5.82 -16.79 -8.48
N ALA A 116 -4.80 -16.62 -9.31
CA ALA A 116 -3.68 -15.70 -9.05
C ALA A 116 -4.12 -14.23 -9.05
N ILE A 117 -4.92 -13.83 -10.05
CA ILE A 117 -5.36 -12.44 -10.20
C ILE A 117 -6.34 -12.05 -9.08
N PHE A 118 -7.44 -12.77 -8.95
CA PHE A 118 -8.48 -12.43 -7.97
C PHE A 118 -8.08 -12.78 -6.54
N GLY A 119 -7.34 -13.86 -6.34
CA GLY A 119 -6.77 -14.22 -5.05
C GLY A 119 -5.75 -13.20 -4.56
N GLY A 120 -4.83 -12.78 -5.43
CA GLY A 120 -3.87 -11.73 -5.15
C GLY A 120 -4.54 -10.38 -4.86
N ALA A 121 -5.55 -10.01 -5.65
CA ALA A 121 -6.30 -8.77 -5.44
C ALA A 121 -7.06 -8.77 -4.10
N LEU A 122 -7.81 -9.84 -3.80
CA LEU A 122 -8.59 -9.94 -2.57
C LEU A 122 -7.69 -9.98 -1.33
N MET A 123 -6.60 -10.74 -1.40
CA MET A 123 -5.59 -10.77 -0.36
C MET A 123 -4.94 -9.39 -0.17
N GLY A 124 -4.63 -8.68 -1.27
CA GLY A 124 -4.06 -7.34 -1.24
C GLY A 124 -4.96 -6.30 -0.59
N VAL A 125 -6.27 -6.35 -0.85
CA VAL A 125 -7.25 -5.50 -0.13
C VAL A 125 -7.22 -5.81 1.36
N GLY A 126 -7.25 -7.09 1.74
CA GLY A 126 -7.22 -7.52 3.14
C GLY A 126 -5.97 -7.06 3.86
N LEU A 127 -4.79 -7.35 3.31
CA LEU A 127 -3.50 -6.95 3.90
C LEU A 127 -3.33 -5.43 3.92
N GLY A 128 -3.76 -4.73 2.88
CA GLY A 128 -3.72 -3.26 2.82
C GLY A 128 -4.56 -2.61 3.93
N LEU A 129 -5.76 -3.14 4.22
CA LEU A 129 -6.59 -2.67 5.33
C LEU A 129 -5.95 -2.93 6.69
N ILE A 130 -5.33 -4.10 6.90
CA ILE A 130 -4.60 -4.42 8.14
C ILE A 130 -3.43 -3.46 8.33
N LEU A 131 -2.64 -3.21 7.28
CA LEU A 131 -1.51 -2.28 7.32
C LEU A 131 -1.96 -0.84 7.58
N ARG A 132 -3.06 -0.40 6.96
CA ARG A 132 -3.68 0.92 7.19
C ARG A 132 -4.16 1.08 8.62
N GLY A 133 -4.63 -0.01 9.26
CA GLY A 133 -4.96 -0.08 10.68
C GLY A 133 -3.73 -0.05 11.61
N GLY A 134 -2.51 0.11 11.08
CA GLY A 134 -1.28 0.13 11.87
C GLY A 134 -0.90 -1.23 12.46
N ALA A 135 -1.26 -2.32 11.78
CA ALA A 135 -0.92 -3.69 12.14
C ALA A 135 -0.29 -4.44 10.95
N THR A 136 0.20 -5.63 11.18
CA THR A 136 0.63 -6.58 10.16
C THR A 136 0.16 -7.99 10.53
N THR A 137 0.09 -8.88 9.56
CA THR A 137 -0.18 -10.31 9.81
C THR A 137 1.04 -11.06 10.37
N GLY A 138 2.01 -10.32 10.93
CA GLY A 138 3.28 -10.88 11.38
C GLY A 138 4.19 -11.20 10.19
N GLY A 139 4.69 -12.42 10.18
CA GLY A 139 5.42 -12.97 9.05
C GLY A 139 6.66 -12.19 8.65
N THR A 140 6.91 -12.27 7.38
CA THR A 140 8.06 -11.63 6.72
C THR A 140 8.05 -10.12 6.82
N ASP A 141 6.87 -9.48 6.93
CA ASP A 141 6.73 -8.03 7.08
C ASP A 141 7.38 -7.53 8.38
N MET A 142 7.16 -8.25 9.47
CA MET A 142 7.78 -7.93 10.76
C MET A 142 9.30 -8.13 10.70
N LEU A 143 9.77 -9.23 10.08
CA LEU A 143 11.19 -9.43 9.82
C LEU A 143 11.80 -8.32 8.99
N ALA A 144 11.15 -7.93 7.90
CA ALA A 144 11.63 -6.89 7.01
C ALA A 144 11.80 -5.55 7.74
N LYS A 145 10.84 -5.17 8.58
CA LYS A 145 10.95 -3.96 9.42
C LYS A 145 12.10 -4.05 10.43
N MET A 146 12.28 -5.22 11.06
CA MET A 146 13.37 -5.44 12.02
C MET A 146 14.75 -5.38 11.36
N VAL A 147 14.88 -5.96 10.15
CA VAL A 147 16.12 -5.90 9.37
C VAL A 147 16.41 -4.47 8.92
N HIS A 148 15.41 -3.75 8.43
CA HIS A 148 15.56 -2.36 8.01
C HIS A 148 16.01 -1.44 9.16
N GLN A 149 15.55 -1.66 10.39
CA GLN A 149 16.00 -0.91 11.57
C GLN A 149 17.51 -1.12 11.86
N LYS A 150 18.02 -2.31 11.61
CA LYS A 150 19.44 -2.63 11.84
C LYS A 150 20.33 -2.34 10.62
N MET A 151 19.76 -2.44 9.42
CA MET A 151 20.43 -2.27 8.13
C MET A 151 19.62 -1.33 7.23
N PRO A 152 19.70 0.00 7.44
CA PRO A 152 18.87 0.98 6.72
C PRO A 152 19.08 1.00 5.19
N PHE A 153 20.21 0.48 4.72
CA PHE A 153 20.51 0.38 3.29
C PHE A 153 19.70 -0.70 2.57
N ILE A 154 19.10 -1.68 3.30
CA ILE A 154 18.18 -2.66 2.73
C ILE A 154 16.76 -2.13 2.90
N SER A 155 16.08 -1.81 1.79
CA SER A 155 14.67 -1.42 1.86
C SER A 155 13.80 -2.59 2.31
N THR A 156 12.72 -2.29 3.05
CA THR A 156 11.73 -3.30 3.47
C THR A 156 11.19 -4.10 2.29
N GLY A 157 10.89 -3.41 1.17
CA GLY A 157 10.39 -4.06 -0.04
C GLY A 157 11.41 -5.02 -0.69
N MET A 158 12.70 -4.65 -0.72
CA MET A 158 13.75 -5.52 -1.24
C MET A 158 13.90 -6.79 -0.41
N PHE A 159 13.81 -6.67 0.91
CA PHE A 159 13.89 -7.83 1.80
C PHE A 159 12.69 -8.78 1.63
N LEU A 160 11.47 -8.21 1.53
CA LEU A 160 10.26 -9.00 1.25
C LEU A 160 10.35 -9.72 -0.08
N MET A 161 10.80 -9.03 -1.13
CA MET A 161 10.98 -9.64 -2.45
C MET A 161 11.96 -10.82 -2.42
N ILE A 162 13.05 -10.72 -1.67
CA ILE A 162 14.01 -11.83 -1.52
C ILE A 162 13.35 -13.04 -0.86
N ILE A 163 12.61 -12.82 0.23
CA ILE A 163 11.92 -13.92 0.93
C ILE A 163 10.85 -14.55 0.04
N ASP A 164 10.05 -13.72 -0.65
CA ASP A 164 9.02 -14.22 -1.55
C ASP A 164 9.63 -15.04 -2.70
N CYS A 165 10.77 -14.60 -3.27
CA CYS A 165 11.50 -15.38 -4.27
C CYS A 165 11.94 -16.74 -3.71
N VAL A 166 12.44 -16.79 -2.48
CA VAL A 166 12.83 -18.07 -1.84
C VAL A 166 11.61 -18.98 -1.70
N VAL A 167 10.48 -18.45 -1.20
CA VAL A 167 9.23 -19.23 -1.06
C VAL A 167 8.74 -19.73 -2.41
N VAL A 168 8.79 -18.91 -3.45
CA VAL A 168 8.38 -19.30 -4.82
C VAL A 168 9.29 -20.39 -5.40
N ILE A 169 10.61 -20.32 -5.17
CA ILE A 169 11.53 -21.37 -5.60
C ILE A 169 11.18 -22.70 -4.89
N PHE A 170 10.91 -22.66 -3.59
CA PHE A 170 10.46 -23.86 -2.86
C PHE A 170 9.12 -24.36 -3.39
N ALA A 171 8.17 -23.48 -3.69
CA ALA A 171 6.90 -23.85 -4.30
C ALA A 171 7.11 -24.52 -5.67
N ALA A 172 8.04 -24.03 -6.49
CA ALA A 172 8.35 -24.62 -7.78
C ALA A 172 8.87 -26.08 -7.65
N VAL A 173 9.66 -26.36 -6.62
CA VAL A 173 10.21 -27.70 -6.36
C VAL A 173 9.17 -28.63 -5.74
N CYS A 174 8.34 -28.12 -4.81
CA CYS A 174 7.43 -28.97 -4.01
C CYS A 174 6.06 -29.14 -4.64
N ILE A 175 5.52 -28.11 -5.30
CA ILE A 175 4.17 -28.11 -5.88
C ILE A 175 4.26 -28.28 -7.39
N GLY A 176 4.97 -27.37 -8.06
CA GLY A 176 5.15 -27.37 -9.50
C GLY A 176 5.61 -26.01 -10.03
N THR A 177 6.26 -26.02 -11.19
CA THR A 177 6.75 -24.79 -11.82
C THR A 177 5.63 -23.87 -12.31
N THR A 178 4.53 -24.43 -12.76
CA THR A 178 3.36 -23.69 -13.22
C THR A 178 2.70 -22.94 -12.07
N GLU A 179 2.48 -23.58 -10.94
CA GLU A 179 1.89 -22.99 -9.73
C GLU A 179 2.80 -21.89 -9.16
N ALA A 180 4.12 -22.09 -9.21
CA ALA A 180 5.09 -21.10 -8.82
C ALA A 180 5.07 -19.84 -9.71
N LEU A 181 4.88 -19.98 -11.04
CA LEU A 181 4.72 -18.85 -11.94
C LEU A 181 3.43 -18.07 -11.66
N PHE A 182 2.33 -18.76 -11.36
CA PHE A 182 1.10 -18.09 -10.92
C PHE A 182 1.25 -17.45 -9.55
N ALA A 183 2.07 -18.00 -8.65
CA ALA A 183 2.39 -17.38 -7.39
C ALA A 183 3.12 -16.03 -7.58
N LEU A 184 4.03 -15.90 -8.55
CA LEU A 184 4.65 -14.62 -8.89
C LEU A 184 3.62 -13.59 -9.37
N VAL A 185 2.67 -13.99 -10.21
CA VAL A 185 1.56 -13.11 -10.64
C VAL A 185 0.73 -12.67 -9.44
N CYS A 186 0.38 -13.60 -8.56
CA CYS A 186 -0.37 -13.32 -7.33
C CYS A 186 0.37 -12.32 -6.44
N ILE A 187 1.66 -12.52 -6.17
CA ILE A 187 2.51 -11.64 -5.35
C ILE A 187 2.57 -10.24 -5.96
N PHE A 188 2.74 -10.13 -7.28
CA PHE A 188 2.79 -8.84 -7.97
C PHE A 188 1.48 -8.07 -7.84
N ILE A 189 0.34 -8.73 -8.08
CA ILE A 189 -0.99 -8.12 -7.97
C ILE A 189 -1.28 -7.74 -6.52
N ASN A 190 -0.99 -8.64 -5.57
CA ASN A 190 -1.14 -8.39 -4.14
C ASN A 190 -0.38 -7.12 -3.72
N GLY A 191 0.90 -6.99 -4.09
CA GLY A 191 1.70 -5.81 -3.79
C GLY A 191 1.10 -4.52 -4.36
N LYS A 192 0.65 -4.54 -5.63
CA LYS A 192 0.01 -3.37 -6.27
C LYS A 192 -1.29 -2.96 -5.60
N VAL A 193 -2.09 -3.92 -5.17
CA VAL A 193 -3.35 -3.65 -4.47
C VAL A 193 -3.09 -3.15 -3.05
N ILE A 194 -2.10 -3.69 -2.34
CA ILE A 194 -1.68 -3.16 -1.04
C ILE A 194 -1.29 -1.69 -1.18
N ASP A 195 -0.45 -1.34 -2.14
CA ASP A 195 -0.03 0.04 -2.39
C ASP A 195 -1.24 0.95 -2.66
N MET A 196 -2.20 0.47 -3.46
CA MET A 196 -3.43 1.21 -3.79
C MET A 196 -4.30 1.46 -2.56
N VAL A 197 -4.44 0.47 -1.68
CA VAL A 197 -5.21 0.60 -0.43
C VAL A 197 -4.50 1.50 0.57
N MET A 198 -3.18 1.40 0.68
CA MET A 198 -2.37 2.19 1.61
C MET A 198 -2.28 3.67 1.22
N LEU A 199 -1.97 3.93 -0.04
CA LEU A 199 -1.73 5.29 -0.56
C LEU A 199 -3.00 5.97 -1.06
N GLY A 200 -4.10 5.21 -1.23
CA GLY A 200 -5.31 5.67 -1.89
C GLY A 200 -5.14 5.73 -3.43
N LEU A 201 -6.25 6.03 -4.09
CA LEU A 201 -6.29 6.18 -5.56
C LEU A 201 -5.80 7.55 -6.03
N SER A 202 -5.73 8.53 -5.13
CA SER A 202 -5.40 9.92 -5.44
C SER A 202 -3.89 10.13 -5.44
N LYS A 203 -3.27 9.90 -6.58
CA LYS A 203 -1.89 10.32 -6.83
C LYS A 203 -1.92 11.74 -7.39
N ASN A 204 -1.87 12.75 -6.52
CA ASN A 204 -1.75 14.12 -6.98
C ASN A 204 -0.49 14.31 -7.82
N LYS A 205 -0.52 15.28 -8.73
CA LYS A 205 0.60 15.62 -9.59
C LYS A 205 1.10 17.01 -9.25
N ALA A 206 2.38 17.13 -9.00
CA ALA A 206 3.06 18.42 -8.89
C ALA A 206 3.57 18.81 -10.28
N CYS A 207 3.03 19.89 -10.80
CA CYS A 207 3.33 20.45 -12.11
C CYS A 207 4.22 21.67 -11.93
N PHE A 208 5.39 21.68 -12.55
CA PHE A 208 6.33 22.78 -12.55
C PHE A 208 6.38 23.37 -13.94
N VAL A 209 6.09 24.66 -14.08
CA VAL A 209 6.09 25.37 -15.35
C VAL A 209 7.10 26.52 -15.31
N MET A 210 7.98 26.56 -16.29
CA MET A 210 8.95 27.62 -16.52
C MET A 210 8.55 28.37 -17.79
N SER A 211 8.00 29.56 -17.61
CA SER A 211 7.53 30.40 -18.71
C SER A 211 7.73 31.87 -18.38
N ASP A 212 8.00 32.67 -19.39
CA ASP A 212 8.03 34.13 -19.26
C ASP A 212 6.61 34.70 -19.08
N LYS A 213 5.57 33.92 -19.45
CA LYS A 213 4.14 34.27 -19.28
C LYS A 213 3.52 33.56 -18.04
N TRP A 214 4.31 33.38 -17.01
CA TRP A 214 3.87 32.69 -15.78
C TRP A 214 2.68 33.39 -15.11
N ALA A 215 2.58 34.72 -15.22
CA ALA A 215 1.52 35.50 -14.61
C ALA A 215 0.16 35.21 -15.25
N GLU A 216 0.11 35.18 -16.60
CA GLU A 216 -1.08 34.83 -17.37
C GLU A 216 -1.54 33.41 -17.12
N ILE A 217 -0.57 32.45 -17.09
CA ILE A 217 -0.84 31.06 -16.76
C ILE A 217 -1.39 30.96 -15.32
N SER A 218 -0.76 31.65 -14.38
CA SER A 218 -1.22 31.68 -12.99
C SER A 218 -2.63 32.22 -12.85
N HIS A 219 -2.94 33.29 -13.56
CA HIS A 219 -4.29 33.92 -13.55
C HIS A 219 -5.36 32.92 -14.01
N GLN A 220 -5.11 32.18 -15.11
CA GLN A 220 -6.06 31.18 -15.61
C GLN A 220 -6.19 29.99 -14.67
N VAL A 221 -5.10 29.54 -14.05
CA VAL A 221 -5.13 28.44 -13.08
C VAL A 221 -5.99 28.83 -11.86
N LEU A 222 -5.82 30.04 -11.35
CA LEU A 222 -6.58 30.54 -10.20
C LEU A 222 -8.07 30.75 -10.51
N HIS A 223 -8.41 31.29 -11.69
CA HIS A 223 -9.79 31.70 -12.00
C HIS A 223 -10.56 30.62 -12.78
N ASP A 224 -9.91 29.91 -13.71
CA ASP A 224 -10.61 28.94 -14.57
C ASP A 224 -10.60 27.55 -13.95
N MET A 225 -9.56 27.19 -13.17
CA MET A 225 -9.44 25.88 -12.55
C MET A 225 -9.77 25.89 -11.05
N ASP A 226 -9.85 27.06 -10.42
CA ASP A 226 -10.02 27.21 -8.96
C ASP A 226 -8.95 26.42 -8.18
N ARG A 227 -7.69 26.56 -8.63
CA ARG A 227 -6.54 25.86 -8.05
C ARG A 227 -5.44 26.81 -7.64
N GLY A 228 -4.81 26.51 -6.51
CA GLY A 228 -3.66 27.24 -6.00
C GLY A 228 -2.45 27.11 -6.93
N ALA A 229 -1.75 28.22 -7.13
CA ALA A 229 -0.49 28.28 -7.86
C ALA A 229 0.54 29.03 -7.02
N THR A 230 1.76 28.49 -6.91
CA THR A 230 2.85 29.09 -6.15
C THR A 230 3.98 29.48 -7.09
N GLN A 231 4.38 30.72 -7.06
CA GLN A 231 5.56 31.20 -7.77
C GLN A 231 6.83 30.93 -6.94
N LEU A 232 7.76 30.19 -7.53
CA LEU A 232 9.09 29.97 -6.97
C LEU A 232 10.11 30.86 -7.69
N SER A 233 10.93 31.58 -6.95
CA SER A 233 12.05 32.33 -7.51
C SER A 233 13.13 31.36 -7.97
N ALA A 234 13.47 31.40 -9.25
CA ALA A 234 14.52 30.58 -9.82
C ALA A 234 15.42 31.39 -10.77
N ARG A 235 16.65 30.95 -10.95
CA ARG A 235 17.64 31.55 -11.86
C ARG A 235 18.21 30.51 -12.79
N GLY A 236 18.16 30.79 -14.10
CA GLY A 236 18.73 29.89 -15.09
C GLY A 236 20.26 29.79 -14.93
N ALA A 237 20.77 28.58 -14.70
CA ALA A 237 22.20 28.37 -14.48
C ALA A 237 23.05 28.76 -15.69
N TYR A 238 22.54 28.54 -16.89
CA TYR A 238 23.24 28.89 -18.15
C TYR A 238 23.08 30.36 -18.50
N SER A 239 21.85 30.90 -18.43
CA SER A 239 21.57 32.27 -18.87
C SER A 239 21.85 33.31 -17.82
N GLY A 240 21.95 32.94 -16.53
CA GLY A 240 22.06 33.86 -15.40
C GLY A 240 20.81 34.71 -15.16
N LYS A 241 19.74 34.55 -15.96
CA LYS A 241 18.49 35.33 -15.85
C LYS A 241 17.57 34.75 -14.78
N GLU A 242 16.87 35.62 -14.09
CA GLU A 242 15.75 35.23 -13.24
C GLU A 242 14.63 34.67 -14.12
N ARG A 243 14.14 33.49 -13.74
CA ARG A 243 13.06 32.81 -14.44
C ARG A 243 12.15 32.14 -13.43
N PRO A 244 10.99 32.73 -13.13
CA PRO A 244 10.07 32.17 -12.18
C PRO A 244 9.60 30.77 -12.59
N VAL A 245 9.39 29.91 -11.62
CA VAL A 245 8.79 28.59 -11.80
C VAL A 245 7.44 28.59 -11.12
N LEU A 246 6.40 28.29 -11.87
CA LEU A 246 5.05 28.12 -11.34
C LEU A 246 4.87 26.67 -10.90
N LEU A 247 4.54 26.47 -9.63
CA LEU A 247 4.21 25.18 -9.04
C LEU A 247 2.71 25.10 -8.82
N CYS A 248 2.08 24.08 -9.40
CA CYS A 248 0.69 23.72 -9.16
C CYS A 248 0.60 22.26 -8.73
N VAL A 249 -0.17 21.97 -7.68
CA VAL A 249 -0.51 20.60 -7.31
C VAL A 249 -1.95 20.33 -7.73
N LEU A 250 -2.15 19.27 -8.53
CA LEU A 250 -3.42 18.99 -9.19
C LEU A 250 -3.77 17.50 -9.10
N PRO A 251 -5.07 17.15 -9.03
CA PRO A 251 -5.50 15.79 -9.23
C PRO A 251 -5.23 15.36 -10.70
N PRO A 252 -4.98 14.05 -10.95
CA PRO A 252 -4.62 13.56 -12.29
C PRO A 252 -5.60 13.94 -13.41
N GLN A 253 -6.89 14.05 -13.09
CA GLN A 253 -7.94 14.38 -14.05
C GLN A 253 -7.80 15.80 -14.59
N GLU A 254 -7.25 16.74 -13.81
CA GLU A 254 -7.12 18.15 -14.18
C GLU A 254 -5.82 18.46 -14.91
N VAL A 255 -4.87 17.53 -14.93
CA VAL A 255 -3.56 17.75 -15.59
C VAL A 255 -3.70 18.01 -17.09
N ALA A 256 -4.68 17.37 -17.76
CA ALA A 256 -4.92 17.61 -19.18
C ALA A 256 -5.33 19.05 -19.44
N ARG A 257 -6.28 19.58 -18.66
CA ARG A 257 -6.75 20.98 -18.74
C ARG A 257 -5.63 21.97 -18.42
N PHE A 258 -4.82 21.67 -17.40
CA PHE A 258 -3.66 22.50 -17.07
C PHE A 258 -2.65 22.59 -18.23
N LYS A 259 -2.35 21.45 -18.89
CA LYS A 259 -1.49 21.42 -20.09
C LYS A 259 -2.02 22.28 -21.23
N GLU A 260 -3.34 22.30 -21.45
CA GLU A 260 -3.98 23.12 -22.46
C GLU A 260 -3.83 24.61 -22.16
N ILE A 261 -4.02 25.02 -20.90
CA ILE A 261 -3.80 26.41 -20.46
C ILE A 261 -2.36 26.84 -20.73
N VAL A 262 -1.39 26.05 -20.28
CA VAL A 262 0.03 26.35 -20.46
C VAL A 262 0.37 26.47 -21.95
N ARG A 263 -0.08 25.53 -22.79
CA ARG A 263 0.18 25.53 -24.22
C ARG A 263 -0.46 26.70 -24.94
N LYS A 264 -1.65 27.11 -24.53
CA LYS A 264 -2.38 28.24 -25.12
C LYS A 264 -1.68 29.57 -24.84
N GLU A 265 -1.15 29.74 -23.62
CA GLU A 265 -0.48 31.00 -23.24
C GLU A 265 0.97 31.05 -23.73
N ASP A 266 1.71 29.92 -23.62
CA ASP A 266 3.11 29.86 -24.04
C ASP A 266 3.43 28.45 -24.60
N ASP A 267 3.50 28.36 -25.90
CA ASP A 267 3.85 27.12 -26.62
C ASP A 267 5.32 26.69 -26.44
N ARG A 268 6.17 27.59 -25.91
CA ARG A 268 7.60 27.37 -25.62
C ARG A 268 7.85 27.14 -24.13
N ALA A 269 6.82 27.11 -23.30
CA ALA A 269 6.97 26.83 -21.88
C ALA A 269 7.61 25.45 -21.65
N PHE A 270 8.60 25.40 -20.76
CA PHE A 270 9.09 24.12 -20.27
C PHE A 270 8.27 23.69 -19.07
N MET A 271 7.73 22.49 -19.14
CA MET A 271 6.94 21.92 -18.06
C MET A 271 7.39 20.49 -17.76
N PHE A 272 7.52 20.18 -16.46
CA PHE A 272 7.64 18.79 -16.04
C PHE A 272 6.61 18.49 -14.93
N ILE A 273 6.20 17.22 -14.86
CA ILE A 273 5.17 16.75 -13.97
C ILE A 273 5.75 15.58 -13.19
N THR A 274 5.64 15.63 -11.87
CA THR A 274 6.06 14.53 -10.99
C THR A 274 4.89 14.07 -10.13
N GLU A 275 5.01 12.91 -9.54
CA GLU A 275 4.02 12.42 -8.58
C GLU A 275 4.22 13.10 -7.24
N ALA A 276 3.13 13.67 -6.70
CA ALA A 276 3.04 14.08 -5.32
C ALA A 276 2.34 12.94 -4.56
N HIS A 277 3.11 12.16 -3.82
CA HIS A 277 2.57 11.01 -3.10
C HIS A 277 1.55 11.42 -2.03
N GLU A 278 1.72 12.60 -1.47
CA GLU A 278 0.82 13.16 -0.48
C GLU A 278 0.75 14.68 -0.66
N ALA A 279 -0.45 15.22 -0.68
CA ALA A 279 -0.71 16.65 -0.68
C ALA A 279 -1.73 16.93 0.41
N LEU A 280 -1.32 17.71 1.41
CA LEU A 280 -2.15 18.04 2.58
C LEU A 280 -2.30 19.55 2.68
N GLY A 281 -3.47 20.00 3.13
CA GLY A 281 -3.77 21.40 3.33
C GLY A 281 -5.03 21.87 2.63
N GLU A 282 -5.17 23.18 2.47
CA GLU A 282 -6.35 23.80 1.86
C GLU A 282 -6.50 23.36 0.39
N GLY A 283 -7.67 22.83 0.05
CA GLY A 283 -7.94 22.24 -1.29
C GLY A 283 -7.55 20.77 -1.44
N PHE A 284 -6.97 20.14 -0.40
CA PHE A 284 -6.57 18.74 -0.33
C PHE A 284 -7.02 18.09 1.00
N ASP A 285 -6.53 16.91 1.29
CA ASP A 285 -6.80 16.26 2.57
C ASP A 285 -6.27 17.12 3.73
N ARG A 286 -7.06 17.23 4.81
CA ARG A 286 -6.66 18.03 5.97
C ARG A 286 -5.42 17.44 6.62
N LEU A 287 -4.48 18.31 7.03
CA LEU A 287 -3.45 17.96 7.98
C LEU A 287 -4.13 17.45 9.25
N ALA A 288 -4.11 16.13 9.47
CA ALA A 288 -4.49 15.60 10.77
C ALA A 288 -3.40 16.05 11.75
N GLU A 289 -3.78 16.81 12.77
CA GLU A 289 -2.90 17.04 13.91
C GLU A 289 -2.53 15.67 14.48
N LYS A 290 -1.29 15.25 14.25
CA LYS A 290 -0.68 14.15 15.00
C LYS A 290 -0.29 14.72 16.36
N ASP A 291 -1.15 14.57 17.34
CA ASP A 291 -0.78 14.61 18.76
C ASP A 291 -0.37 13.21 19.23
#